data_84613ca4713787201134551eb3d588a9
#
_entry.id   84613ca4713787201134551eb3d588a9
#
_cell.length_a   1.000
_cell.length_b   1.000
_cell.length_c   1.000
_cell.angle_alpha   90.00
_cell.angle_beta   90.00
_cell.angle_gamma   90.00
#
_symmetry.space_group_name_H-M   'P 1'
#
loop_
_entity.id
_entity.type
_entity.pdbx_description
1 polymer ?
#
loop_
_entity_poly.entity_id
_entity_poly.type
_entity_poly.pdbx_seq_one_letter_code
_entity_poly.pdbx_strand_id
1 'polypeptide(L)'
;GINIEIIDGSQEATLILSKNINSLLKMDTNYMHIDVGGGSTELSIINNGEVKISNSFPIGFVRLLQNKVNKNSWDKMGSWIEKNSSGLVVNKAIGSGGNINKMASMLGKKKGQYLSYSSIKRELKKIKSTDLRYRIVELGMRPDRADVIEHASKIYLKCMKWVGARKILVLQSGLADGVIEQLYKKYKLNV
;
A
#
# COMPACT_ATOMS: atom_id res chain seq x y z
N GLY A 1 -22.56 20.93 13.98
CA GLY A 1 -21.66 19.81 14.20
C GLY A 1 -21.09 19.29 12.88
N ILE A 2 -19.97 18.60 12.93
CA ILE A 2 -19.39 17.93 11.75
C ILE A 2 -19.91 16.47 11.78
N ASN A 3 -20.53 16.02 10.69
CA ASN A 3 -20.90 14.61 10.55
C ASN A 3 -19.65 13.81 10.19
N ILE A 4 -19.38 12.78 10.99
CA ILE A 4 -18.30 11.83 10.76
C ILE A 4 -18.90 10.56 10.20
N GLU A 5 -18.43 10.13 9.03
CA GLU A 5 -18.81 8.87 8.39
C GLU A 5 -17.66 7.88 8.48
N ILE A 6 -17.96 6.64 8.88
CA ILE A 6 -17.00 5.55 8.89
C ILE A 6 -17.19 4.77 7.60
N ILE A 7 -16.12 4.68 6.81
CA ILE A 7 -16.09 3.88 5.58
C ILE A 7 -15.38 2.55 5.82
N ASP A 8 -15.80 1.52 5.11
CA ASP A 8 -15.12 0.22 5.14
C ASP A 8 -13.89 0.18 4.21
N GLY A 9 -13.04 -0.84 4.36
CA GLY A 9 -11.82 -0.96 3.57
C GLY A 9 -12.07 -1.14 2.05
N SER A 10 -13.24 -1.59 1.63
CA SER A 10 -13.62 -1.68 0.20
C SER A 10 -13.96 -0.30 -0.36
N GLN A 11 -14.70 0.49 0.40
CA GLN A 11 -14.99 1.89 0.07
C GLN A 11 -13.71 2.72 0.04
N GLU A 12 -12.82 2.53 1.03
CA GLU A 12 -11.51 3.18 1.07
C GLU A 12 -10.66 2.82 -0.16
N ALA A 13 -10.55 1.54 -0.49
CA ALA A 13 -9.82 1.09 -1.68
C ALA A 13 -10.41 1.70 -2.96
N THR A 14 -11.74 1.74 -3.08
CA THR A 14 -12.42 2.34 -4.23
C THR A 14 -12.13 3.84 -4.35
N LEU A 15 -12.12 4.58 -3.25
CA LEU A 15 -11.79 6.00 -3.21
C LEU A 15 -10.33 6.25 -3.60
N ILE A 16 -9.40 5.47 -3.05
CA ILE A 16 -7.96 5.57 -3.38
C ILE A 16 -7.72 5.22 -4.86
N LEU A 17 -8.47 4.25 -5.38
CA LEU A 17 -8.35 3.76 -6.75
C LEU A 17 -9.18 4.57 -7.76
N SER A 18 -10.00 5.54 -7.33
CA SER A 18 -10.81 6.35 -8.23
C SER A 18 -9.94 7.19 -9.17
N LYS A 19 -10.32 7.24 -10.44
CA LYS A 19 -9.86 8.04 -11.59
C LYS A 19 -8.35 8.25 -11.87
N ASN A 20 -7.54 8.68 -10.91
CA ASN A 20 -6.11 8.92 -11.15
C ASN A 20 -5.31 7.63 -11.44
N ILE A 21 -5.89 6.48 -11.15
CA ILE A 21 -5.27 5.18 -11.33
C ILE A 21 -5.66 4.57 -12.67
N ASN A 22 -6.88 4.78 -13.14
CA ASN A 22 -7.32 4.22 -14.42
C ASN A 22 -6.43 4.68 -15.60
N SER A 23 -5.87 5.89 -15.54
CA SER A 23 -4.88 6.36 -16.52
C SER A 23 -3.49 5.71 -16.36
N LEU A 24 -3.17 5.17 -15.18
CA LEU A 24 -1.88 4.52 -14.88
C LEU A 24 -1.96 2.99 -14.97
N LEU A 25 -3.17 2.42 -14.89
CA LEU A 25 -3.41 0.99 -15.00
C LEU A 25 -3.60 0.59 -16.46
N LYS A 26 -3.01 -0.53 -16.81
CA LYS A 26 -3.34 -1.22 -18.05
C LYS A 26 -4.56 -2.10 -17.82
N MET A 27 -5.63 -1.93 -18.60
CA MET A 27 -6.89 -2.65 -18.44
C MET A 27 -6.71 -4.18 -18.46
N ASP A 28 -5.80 -4.69 -19.29
CA ASP A 28 -5.53 -6.13 -19.42
C ASP A 28 -4.57 -6.68 -18.35
N THR A 29 -4.34 -5.95 -17.27
CA THR A 29 -3.40 -6.36 -16.22
C THR A 29 -4.10 -6.47 -14.88
N ASN A 30 -3.89 -7.61 -14.21
CA ASN A 30 -4.32 -7.77 -12.83
C ASN A 30 -3.31 -7.13 -11.87
N TYR A 31 -3.82 -6.52 -10.84
CA TYR A 31 -3.01 -5.89 -9.79
C TYR A 31 -3.48 -6.36 -8.42
N MET A 32 -2.57 -6.36 -7.46
CA MET A 32 -2.91 -6.37 -6.04
C MET A 32 -2.60 -5.01 -5.44
N HIS A 33 -3.62 -4.34 -4.94
CA HIS A 33 -3.45 -3.14 -4.13
C HIS A 33 -3.09 -3.52 -2.71
N ILE A 34 -2.12 -2.82 -2.14
CA ILE A 34 -1.58 -3.03 -0.80
C ILE A 34 -1.53 -1.67 -0.11
N ASP A 35 -2.36 -1.48 0.90
CA ASP A 35 -2.28 -0.33 1.81
C ASP A 35 -1.81 -0.80 3.19
N VAL A 36 -0.73 -0.22 3.68
CA VAL A 36 -0.14 -0.62 4.97
C VAL A 36 -0.29 0.51 5.97
N GLY A 37 -1.26 0.33 6.86
CA GLY A 37 -1.52 1.22 7.97
C GLY A 37 -0.76 0.83 9.26
N GLY A 38 -0.98 1.61 10.32
CA GLY A 38 -0.38 1.34 11.64
C GLY A 38 -0.95 0.08 12.30
N GLY A 39 -2.27 -0.10 12.21
CA GLY A 39 -3.01 -1.21 12.83
C GLY A 39 -3.33 -2.37 11.91
N SER A 40 -3.48 -2.13 10.63
CA SER A 40 -3.94 -3.11 9.65
C SER A 40 -3.22 -2.96 8.31
N THR A 41 -3.45 -3.95 7.46
CA THR A 41 -3.10 -3.91 6.03
C THR A 41 -4.33 -4.27 5.24
N GLU A 42 -4.72 -3.40 4.34
CA GLU A 42 -5.81 -3.56 3.41
C GLU A 42 -5.27 -4.09 2.08
N LEU A 43 -5.87 -5.19 1.61
CA LEU A 43 -5.52 -5.82 0.34
C LEU A 43 -6.73 -5.86 -0.57
N SER A 44 -6.52 -5.54 -1.86
CA SER A 44 -7.57 -5.65 -2.87
C SER A 44 -7.01 -6.29 -4.15
N ILE A 45 -7.76 -7.20 -4.73
CA ILE A 45 -7.48 -7.74 -6.07
C ILE A 45 -8.23 -6.90 -7.10
N ILE A 46 -7.49 -6.41 -8.07
CA ILE A 46 -8.00 -5.57 -9.15
C ILE A 46 -7.85 -6.35 -10.46
N ASN A 47 -8.95 -6.46 -11.18
CA ASN A 47 -9.01 -7.07 -12.50
C ASN A 47 -9.77 -6.13 -13.44
N ASN A 48 -9.20 -5.87 -14.61
CA ASN A 48 -9.79 -4.94 -15.61
C ASN A 48 -10.14 -3.55 -15.03
N GLY A 49 -9.28 -3.03 -14.15
CA GLY A 49 -9.50 -1.73 -13.52
C GLY A 49 -10.52 -1.69 -12.38
N GLU A 50 -11.18 -2.80 -12.06
CA GLU A 50 -12.18 -2.91 -11.02
C GLU A 50 -11.69 -3.70 -9.81
N VAL A 51 -12.05 -3.25 -8.61
CA VAL A 51 -11.83 -4.00 -7.37
C VAL A 51 -12.79 -5.18 -7.33
N LYS A 52 -12.25 -6.41 -7.39
CA LYS A 52 -13.07 -7.63 -7.36
C LYS A 52 -13.31 -8.14 -5.95
N ILE A 53 -12.32 -8.02 -5.08
CA ILE A 53 -12.41 -8.42 -3.68
C ILE A 53 -11.41 -7.64 -2.85
N SER A 54 -11.79 -7.31 -1.62
CA SER A 54 -10.93 -6.65 -0.63
C SER A 54 -11.02 -7.36 0.71
N ASN A 55 -9.97 -7.24 1.50
CA ASN A 55 -9.99 -7.68 2.90
C ASN A 55 -8.98 -6.87 3.73
N SER A 56 -9.27 -6.71 5.02
CA SER A 56 -8.40 -6.08 6.00
C SER A 56 -7.83 -7.13 6.93
N PHE A 57 -6.53 -7.02 7.22
CA PHE A 57 -5.81 -7.92 8.12
C PHE A 57 -5.21 -7.13 9.28
N PRO A 58 -5.30 -7.63 10.52
CA PRO A 58 -4.75 -6.95 11.71
C PRO A 58 -3.20 -7.05 11.76
N ILE A 59 -2.57 -6.70 10.65
CA ILE A 59 -1.12 -6.66 10.43
C ILE A 59 -0.78 -5.25 10.00
N GLY A 60 -0.32 -4.42 10.92
CA GLY A 60 0.11 -3.05 10.64
C GLY A 60 1.52 -2.82 11.16
N PHE A 61 2.19 -1.76 10.69
CA PHE A 61 3.58 -1.51 11.04
C PHE A 61 3.76 -1.17 12.54
N VAL A 62 2.78 -0.54 13.19
CA VAL A 62 2.81 -0.29 14.64
C VAL A 62 2.61 -1.59 15.41
N ARG A 63 1.67 -2.44 14.97
CA ARG A 63 1.49 -3.76 15.61
C ARG A 63 2.74 -4.63 15.50
N LEU A 64 3.45 -4.57 14.36
CA LEU A 64 4.73 -5.28 14.21
C LEU A 64 5.81 -4.71 15.12
N LEU A 65 5.93 -3.39 15.22
CA LEU A 65 6.86 -2.73 16.13
C LEU A 65 6.61 -3.16 17.60
N GLN A 66 5.34 -3.32 17.97
CA GLN A 66 4.90 -3.73 19.31
C GLN A 66 4.88 -5.26 19.50
N ASN A 67 5.33 -6.05 18.55
CA ASN A 67 5.28 -7.53 18.56
C ASN A 67 3.85 -8.11 18.78
N LYS A 68 2.81 -7.39 18.33
CA LYS A 68 1.39 -7.78 18.48
C LYS A 68 0.82 -8.53 17.26
N VAL A 69 1.68 -9.00 16.35
CA VAL A 69 1.26 -9.79 15.18
C VAL A 69 1.73 -11.22 15.35
N ASN A 70 0.79 -12.15 15.44
CA ASN A 70 1.08 -13.57 15.57
C ASN A 70 1.20 -14.28 14.20
N LYS A 71 1.71 -15.51 14.22
CA LYS A 71 1.90 -16.33 13.02
C LYS A 71 0.58 -16.57 12.28
N ASN A 72 -0.50 -16.87 13.00
CA ASN A 72 -1.81 -17.14 12.42
C ASN A 72 -2.36 -15.96 11.57
N SER A 73 -2.10 -14.73 12.00
CA SER A 73 -2.48 -13.54 11.20
C SER A 73 -1.78 -13.52 9.85
N TRP A 74 -0.49 -13.85 9.82
CA TRP A 74 0.28 -13.95 8.58
C TRP A 74 -0.20 -15.10 7.70
N ASP A 75 -0.48 -16.27 8.28
CA ASP A 75 -0.96 -17.44 7.55
C ASP A 75 -2.32 -17.16 6.91
N LYS A 76 -3.24 -16.50 7.64
CA LYS A 76 -4.54 -16.05 7.10
C LYS A 76 -4.37 -15.08 5.93
N MET A 77 -3.48 -14.09 6.05
CA MET A 77 -3.22 -13.14 4.96
C MET A 77 -2.62 -13.85 3.73
N GLY A 78 -1.64 -14.73 3.93
CA GLY A 78 -1.02 -15.50 2.83
C GLY A 78 -2.04 -16.37 2.11
N SER A 79 -2.82 -17.16 2.84
CA SER A 79 -3.87 -18.03 2.27
C SER A 79 -4.94 -17.24 1.55
N TRP A 80 -5.32 -16.05 2.04
CA TRP A 80 -6.26 -15.18 1.35
C TRP A 80 -5.70 -14.68 0.02
N ILE A 81 -4.42 -14.25 0.00
CA ILE A 81 -3.75 -13.82 -1.24
C ILE A 81 -3.72 -14.97 -2.24
N GLU A 82 -3.24 -16.14 -1.85
CA GLU A 82 -3.14 -17.32 -2.72
C GLU A 82 -4.49 -17.73 -3.29
N LYS A 83 -5.52 -17.82 -2.43
CA LYS A 83 -6.88 -18.19 -2.85
C LYS A 83 -7.45 -17.21 -3.87
N ASN A 84 -7.33 -15.90 -3.62
CA ASN A 84 -8.01 -14.89 -4.44
C ASN A 84 -7.19 -14.42 -5.64
N SER A 85 -5.91 -14.78 -5.73
CA SER A 85 -5.09 -14.59 -6.93
C SER A 85 -4.94 -15.86 -7.77
N SER A 86 -5.50 -16.97 -7.33
CA SER A 86 -5.47 -18.25 -8.08
C SER A 86 -6.10 -18.09 -9.46
N GLY A 87 -5.40 -18.58 -10.49
CA GLY A 87 -5.83 -18.42 -11.88
C GLY A 87 -5.60 -17.03 -12.50
N LEU A 88 -5.08 -16.06 -11.71
CA LEU A 88 -4.75 -14.72 -12.19
C LEU A 88 -3.23 -14.53 -12.29
N VAL A 89 -2.78 -13.90 -13.37
CA VAL A 89 -1.38 -13.47 -13.47
C VAL A 89 -1.26 -12.08 -12.86
N VAL A 90 -0.87 -12.02 -11.59
CA VAL A 90 -0.67 -10.76 -10.84
C VAL A 90 0.83 -10.49 -10.71
N ASN A 91 1.45 -9.89 -11.73
CA ASN A 91 2.89 -9.60 -11.72
C ASN A 91 3.23 -8.17 -11.25
N LYS A 92 2.24 -7.37 -10.94
CA LYS A 92 2.35 -5.98 -10.47
C LYS A 92 1.48 -5.76 -9.26
N ALA A 93 2.01 -4.98 -8.31
CA ALA A 93 1.24 -4.46 -7.18
C ALA A 93 1.03 -2.95 -7.32
N ILE A 94 0.10 -2.42 -6.54
CA ILE A 94 -0.11 -0.98 -6.32
C ILE A 94 0.09 -0.76 -4.83
N GLY A 95 0.86 0.25 -4.46
CA GLY A 95 1.12 0.60 -3.06
C GLY A 95 0.62 1.98 -2.73
N SER A 96 -0.13 2.10 -1.64
CA SER A 96 -0.52 3.34 -1.00
C SER A 96 0.02 3.42 0.43
N GLY A 97 -0.02 4.59 1.02
CA GLY A 97 0.46 4.84 2.37
C GLY A 97 1.82 5.53 2.44
N GLY A 98 2.05 6.19 3.57
CA GLY A 98 3.20 7.07 3.74
C GLY A 98 4.55 6.37 3.75
N ASN A 99 4.62 5.09 4.15
CA ASN A 99 5.87 4.34 4.20
C ASN A 99 6.37 3.94 2.81
N ILE A 100 5.47 3.51 1.90
CA ILE A 100 5.87 3.19 0.53
C ILE A 100 6.22 4.46 -0.25
N ASN A 101 5.55 5.59 0.05
CA ASN A 101 5.87 6.89 -0.53
C ASN A 101 7.28 7.34 -0.10
N LYS A 102 7.65 7.18 1.18
CA LYS A 102 9.02 7.47 1.66
C LYS A 102 10.04 6.54 0.99
N MET A 103 9.74 5.25 0.86
CA MET A 103 10.59 4.29 0.15
C MET A 103 10.82 4.72 -1.31
N ALA A 104 9.76 5.16 -1.99
CA ALA A 104 9.86 5.68 -3.36
C ALA A 104 10.76 6.92 -3.45
N SER A 105 10.57 7.87 -2.53
CA SER A 105 11.40 9.07 -2.44
C SER A 105 12.88 8.73 -2.24
N MET A 106 13.21 7.81 -1.33
CA MET A 106 14.60 7.37 -1.07
C MET A 106 15.24 6.71 -2.29
N LEU A 107 14.43 6.04 -3.13
CA LEU A 107 14.87 5.42 -4.38
C LEU A 107 14.81 6.39 -5.59
N GLY A 108 14.59 7.69 -5.34
CA GLY A 108 14.53 8.71 -6.39
C GLY A 108 13.36 8.55 -7.36
N LYS A 109 12.25 7.93 -6.91
CA LYS A 109 11.09 7.67 -7.75
C LYS A 109 10.01 8.74 -7.57
N LYS A 110 9.43 9.16 -8.69
CA LYS A 110 8.31 10.11 -8.76
C LYS A 110 6.95 9.38 -8.71
N LYS A 111 5.88 10.12 -8.50
CA LYS A 111 4.49 9.63 -8.61
C LYS A 111 4.28 8.85 -9.91
N GLY A 112 3.60 7.72 -9.82
CA GLY A 112 3.30 6.87 -10.99
C GLY A 112 4.48 6.01 -11.46
N GLN A 113 5.62 6.01 -10.76
CA GLN A 113 6.73 5.14 -11.10
C GLN A 113 6.73 3.85 -10.27
N TYR A 114 7.32 2.80 -10.86
CA TYR A 114 7.43 1.50 -10.22
C TYR A 114 8.69 1.37 -9.39
N LEU A 115 8.55 0.75 -8.22
CA LEU A 115 9.65 0.15 -7.47
C LEU A 115 9.72 -1.34 -7.79
N SER A 116 10.94 -1.87 -8.01
CA SER A 116 11.12 -3.32 -8.11
C SER A 116 11.18 -3.95 -6.73
N TYR A 117 10.73 -5.20 -6.62
CA TYR A 117 10.88 -6.01 -5.40
C TYR A 117 12.33 -6.01 -4.90
N SER A 118 13.29 -6.18 -5.82
CA SER A 118 14.72 -6.19 -5.49
C SER A 118 15.23 -4.85 -4.98
N SER A 119 14.75 -3.72 -5.52
CA SER A 119 15.16 -2.39 -5.03
C SER A 119 14.65 -2.13 -3.60
N ILE A 120 13.39 -2.48 -3.31
CA ILE A 120 12.83 -2.36 -1.95
C ILE A 120 13.61 -3.26 -0.98
N LYS A 121 13.88 -4.51 -1.37
CA LYS A 121 14.63 -5.46 -0.53
C LYS A 121 16.06 -4.97 -0.23
N ARG A 122 16.75 -4.40 -1.22
CA ARG A 122 18.08 -3.81 -1.06
C ARG A 122 18.04 -2.60 -0.13
N GLU A 123 17.08 -1.71 -0.30
CA GLU A 123 16.95 -0.52 0.53
C GLU A 123 16.57 -0.88 1.97
N LEU A 124 15.67 -1.86 2.15
CA LEU A 124 15.36 -2.38 3.47
C LEU A 124 16.59 -2.95 4.18
N LYS A 125 17.50 -3.62 3.45
CA LYS A 125 18.77 -4.10 4.05
C LYS A 125 19.63 -2.96 4.56
N LYS A 126 19.71 -1.84 3.83
CA LYS A 126 20.42 -0.62 4.27
C LYS A 126 19.75 -0.01 5.50
N ILE A 127 18.42 0.17 5.48
CA ILE A 127 17.68 0.71 6.63
C ILE A 127 17.95 -0.10 7.90
N LYS A 128 17.98 -1.42 7.78
CA LYS A 128 18.26 -2.33 8.92
C LYS A 128 19.67 -2.17 9.50
N SER A 129 20.64 -1.77 8.71
CA SER A 129 22.02 -1.54 9.19
C SER A 129 22.24 -0.14 9.77
N THR A 130 21.19 0.70 9.85
CA THR A 130 21.24 2.05 10.40
C THR A 130 20.43 2.15 11.70
N ASP A 131 20.88 2.99 12.59
CA ASP A 131 20.14 3.35 13.81
C ASP A 131 19.03 4.38 13.53
N LEU A 132 18.22 4.67 14.54
CA LEU A 132 17.10 5.59 14.43
C LEU A 132 17.58 7.03 14.14
N ARG A 133 18.68 7.46 14.76
CA ARG A 133 19.24 8.80 14.60
C ARG A 133 19.68 9.02 13.15
N TYR A 134 20.39 8.06 12.58
CA TYR A 134 20.82 8.10 11.19
C TYR A 134 19.62 8.19 10.22
N ARG A 135 18.57 7.42 10.47
CA ARG A 135 17.32 7.46 9.67
C ARG A 135 16.66 8.83 9.70
N ILE A 136 16.68 9.51 10.85
CA ILE A 136 16.08 10.84 11.01
C ILE A 136 16.98 11.91 10.36
N VAL A 137 18.25 11.95 10.71
CA VAL A 137 19.18 13.02 10.33
C VAL A 137 19.65 12.86 8.89
N GLU A 138 20.21 11.69 8.54
CA GLU A 138 20.87 11.49 7.24
C GLU A 138 19.87 11.07 6.14
N LEU A 139 18.84 10.25 6.49
CA LEU A 139 17.83 9.85 5.50
C LEU A 139 16.61 10.78 5.49
N GLY A 140 16.61 11.84 6.31
CA GLY A 140 15.54 12.83 6.36
C GLY A 140 14.18 12.22 6.62
N MET A 141 14.11 11.24 7.53
CA MET A 141 12.83 10.64 7.92
C MET A 141 12.23 11.41 9.09
N ARG A 142 10.93 11.59 9.06
CA ARG A 142 10.21 12.03 10.25
C ARG A 142 10.34 10.95 11.34
N PRO A 143 10.39 11.31 12.65
CA PRO A 143 10.52 10.34 13.75
C PRO A 143 9.46 9.23 13.68
N ASP A 144 8.19 9.60 13.39
CA ASP A 144 7.05 8.68 13.24
C ASP A 144 7.15 7.74 12.03
N ARG A 145 8.18 7.88 11.18
CA ARG A 145 8.50 7.02 10.04
C ARG A 145 9.75 6.19 10.26
N ALA A 146 10.74 6.79 10.90
CA ALA A 146 12.06 6.20 11.04
C ALA A 146 12.06 4.87 11.82
N ASP A 147 11.17 4.71 12.79
CA ASP A 147 11.01 3.49 13.59
C ASP A 147 10.17 2.41 12.89
N VAL A 148 9.22 2.79 12.05
CA VAL A 148 8.24 1.85 11.46
C VAL A 148 8.50 1.46 10.01
N ILE A 149 9.34 2.18 9.27
CA ILE A 149 9.56 1.96 7.84
C ILE A 149 10.09 0.55 7.54
N GLU A 150 10.89 -0.01 8.43
CA GLU A 150 11.36 -1.39 8.33
C GLU A 150 10.21 -2.38 8.38
N HIS A 151 9.29 -2.20 9.33
CA HIS A 151 8.13 -3.06 9.51
C HIS A 151 7.15 -2.96 8.35
N ALA A 152 6.85 -1.75 7.90
CA ALA A 152 6.01 -1.53 6.72
C ALA A 152 6.61 -2.17 5.46
N SER A 153 7.91 -1.98 5.23
CA SER A 153 8.60 -2.58 4.07
C SER A 153 8.56 -4.11 4.08
N LYS A 154 8.65 -4.74 5.25
CA LYS A 154 8.49 -6.20 5.40
C LYS A 154 7.10 -6.66 4.96
N ILE A 155 6.03 -5.90 5.30
CA ILE A 155 4.67 -6.23 4.90
C ILE A 155 4.55 -6.18 3.38
N TYR A 156 4.95 -5.06 2.74
CA TYR A 156 4.90 -4.92 1.28
C TYR A 156 5.65 -6.07 0.58
N LEU A 157 6.87 -6.38 1.01
CA LEU A 157 7.66 -7.46 0.41
C LEU A 157 7.01 -8.83 0.58
N LYS A 158 6.40 -9.12 1.74
CA LYS A 158 5.68 -10.38 1.94
C LYS A 158 4.48 -10.50 1.01
N CYS A 159 3.63 -9.48 0.95
CA CYS A 159 2.47 -9.44 0.08
C CYS A 159 2.86 -9.59 -1.40
N MET A 160 3.87 -8.83 -1.84
CA MET A 160 4.39 -8.94 -3.21
C MET A 160 4.92 -10.34 -3.52
N LYS A 161 5.62 -10.99 -2.57
CA LYS A 161 6.14 -12.35 -2.73
C LYS A 161 5.01 -13.36 -2.90
N TRP A 162 3.98 -13.30 -2.05
CA TRP A 162 2.86 -14.25 -2.09
C TRP A 162 2.05 -14.15 -3.37
N VAL A 163 1.81 -12.92 -3.87
CA VAL A 163 1.06 -12.74 -5.13
C VAL A 163 1.92 -12.88 -6.38
N GLY A 164 3.25 -13.01 -6.25
CA GLY A 164 4.18 -13.08 -7.39
C GLY A 164 4.51 -11.74 -8.05
N ALA A 165 4.17 -10.60 -7.41
CA ALA A 165 4.42 -9.28 -7.98
C ALA A 165 5.92 -8.92 -7.94
N ARG A 166 6.47 -8.60 -9.12
CA ARG A 166 7.88 -8.21 -9.28
C ARG A 166 8.13 -6.72 -9.09
N LYS A 167 7.08 -5.91 -9.22
CA LYS A 167 7.15 -4.45 -9.08
C LYS A 167 5.86 -3.90 -8.49
N ILE A 168 5.96 -2.76 -7.80
CA ILE A 168 4.87 -2.05 -7.17
C ILE A 168 4.81 -0.62 -7.70
N LEU A 169 3.63 -0.21 -8.17
CA LEU A 169 3.33 1.16 -8.54
C LEU A 169 3.04 1.96 -7.28
N VAL A 170 3.72 3.08 -7.09
CA VAL A 170 3.50 3.94 -5.92
C VAL A 170 2.65 5.14 -6.32
N LEU A 171 1.46 5.24 -5.71
CA LEU A 171 0.47 6.22 -6.12
C LEU A 171 0.81 7.64 -5.66
N GLN A 172 1.46 7.78 -4.50
CA GLN A 172 1.68 9.06 -3.82
C GLN A 172 0.38 9.89 -3.66
N SER A 173 -0.75 9.20 -3.63
CA SER A 173 -2.08 9.72 -3.30
C SER A 173 -2.66 8.89 -2.16
N GLY A 174 -3.51 9.49 -1.35
CA GLY A 174 -4.17 8.85 -0.23
C GLY A 174 -5.69 8.97 -0.32
N LEU A 175 -6.38 8.50 0.71
CA LEU A 175 -7.83 8.56 0.84
C LEU A 175 -8.38 9.98 0.64
N ALA A 176 -7.72 10.98 1.23
CA ALA A 176 -8.15 12.38 1.11
C ALA A 176 -8.22 12.86 -0.34
N ASP A 177 -7.25 12.48 -1.19
CA ASP A 177 -7.24 12.84 -2.60
C ASP A 177 -8.45 12.23 -3.34
N GLY A 178 -8.79 10.98 -3.02
CA GLY A 178 -9.95 10.28 -3.60
C GLY A 178 -11.28 10.91 -3.17
N VAL A 179 -11.40 11.26 -1.90
CA VAL A 179 -12.59 11.94 -1.35
C VAL A 179 -12.78 13.32 -1.98
N ILE A 180 -11.72 14.13 -2.07
CA ILE A 180 -11.78 15.44 -2.71
C ILE A 180 -12.22 15.31 -4.17
N GLU A 181 -11.69 14.35 -4.89
CA GLU A 181 -12.07 14.13 -6.28
C GLU A 181 -13.54 13.69 -6.44
N GLN A 182 -14.02 12.82 -5.55
CA GLN A 182 -15.41 12.40 -5.55
C GLN A 182 -16.35 13.58 -5.26
N LEU A 183 -16.04 14.39 -4.25
CA LEU A 183 -16.81 15.60 -3.92
C LEU A 183 -16.80 16.60 -5.07
N TYR A 184 -15.64 16.85 -5.68
CA TYR A 184 -15.52 17.74 -6.81
C TYR A 184 -16.41 17.31 -7.98
N LYS A 185 -16.45 16.01 -8.31
CA LYS A 185 -17.35 15.49 -9.35
C LYS A 185 -18.81 15.69 -8.99
N LYS A 186 -19.18 15.36 -7.73
CA LYS A 186 -20.55 15.48 -7.25
C LYS A 186 -21.06 16.91 -7.34
N TYR A 187 -20.23 17.90 -7.00
CA TYR A 187 -20.65 19.30 -7.00
C TYR A 187 -20.45 20.00 -8.36
N LYS A 188 -19.51 19.57 -9.21
CA LYS A 188 -19.31 20.15 -10.54
C LYS A 188 -20.33 19.68 -11.58
N LEU A 189 -20.93 18.49 -11.39
CA LEU A 189 -22.01 18.00 -12.25
C LEU A 189 -23.37 18.64 -11.92
N ASN A 190 -23.45 19.44 -10.86
CA ASN A 190 -24.66 20.16 -10.42
C ASN A 190 -24.60 21.68 -10.68
N VAL A 191 -23.64 22.14 -11.52
CA VAL A 191 -23.51 23.52 -12.02
C VAL A 191 -23.55 23.50 -13.59
#